data_9ea91697aa5599a88224469b6d9635a6
#
_entry.id   9ea91697aa5599a88224469b6d9635a6
#
_cell.length_a   1.000
_cell.length_b   1.000
_cell.length_c   1.000
_cell.angle_alpha   90.00
_cell.angle_beta   90.00
_cell.angle_gamma   90.00
#
_symmetry.space_group_name_H-M   'P 1'
#
loop_
_entity.id
_entity.type
_entity.pdbx_description
1 polymer ?
#
loop_
_entity_poly.entity_id
_entity_poly.type
_entity_poly.pdbx_seq_one_letter_code
_entity_poly.pdbx_strand_id
1 'polypeptide(L)'
;MWQTLSKPWKECFTQAWLSYCNGSFPIGAVIVDGSGNIISKGRNTVYETEVMPNEICNNKIAHAEINAILKINNLETNTTRKEYELYSTMEPCPLCFGAIVMSGIRIIHYAARDKMVGATNLKDGNTYLQGKNMKVSGPHRELEIVQFVLKTDFVLGRGHDVDRLLQTWEQDCPIGIAIGRK
;
A
#
# COMPACT_ATOMS: atom_id res chain seq x y z
N MET A 1 -10.95 -7.95 -16.20
CA MET A 1 -10.14 -7.73 -14.97
C MET A 1 -10.86 -6.84 -13.95
N TRP A 2 -11.12 -5.55 -14.18
CA TRP A 2 -11.71 -4.68 -13.15
C TRP A 2 -13.04 -5.20 -12.57
N GLN A 3 -13.94 -5.68 -13.40
CA GLN A 3 -15.27 -6.19 -12.96
C GLN A 3 -15.17 -7.41 -12.05
N THR A 4 -14.15 -8.26 -12.25
CA THR A 4 -13.95 -9.51 -11.52
C THR A 4 -13.09 -9.35 -10.25
N LEU A 5 -12.46 -8.17 -10.03
CA LEU A 5 -11.71 -7.89 -8.81
C LEU A 5 -12.61 -7.91 -7.58
N SER A 6 -12.06 -8.41 -6.46
CA SER A 6 -12.73 -8.32 -5.17
C SER A 6 -12.92 -6.86 -4.75
N LYS A 7 -13.90 -6.61 -3.89
CA LYS A 7 -14.23 -5.28 -3.39
C LYS A 7 -13.04 -4.58 -2.70
N PRO A 8 -12.22 -5.25 -1.86
CA PRO A 8 -11.03 -4.63 -1.27
C PRO A 8 -10.02 -4.15 -2.31
N TRP A 9 -9.73 -4.94 -3.34
CA TRP A 9 -8.80 -4.53 -4.40
C TRP A 9 -9.31 -3.37 -5.23
N LYS A 10 -10.61 -3.37 -5.59
CA LYS A 10 -11.22 -2.22 -6.27
C LYS A 10 -11.04 -0.93 -5.48
N GLU A 11 -11.31 -1.00 -4.19
CA GLU A 11 -11.17 0.17 -3.32
C GLU A 11 -9.71 0.58 -3.14
N CYS A 12 -8.75 -0.36 -2.98
CA CYS A 12 -7.33 -0.05 -2.94
C CYS A 12 -6.88 0.77 -4.15
N PHE A 13 -7.22 0.31 -5.36
CA PHE A 13 -6.86 1.03 -6.59
C PHE A 13 -7.65 2.33 -6.77
N THR A 14 -8.87 2.42 -6.25
CA THR A 14 -9.60 3.71 -6.17
C THR A 14 -8.84 4.71 -5.30
N GLN A 15 -8.34 4.30 -4.13
CA GLN A 15 -7.53 5.15 -3.26
C GLN A 15 -6.19 5.54 -3.92
N ALA A 16 -5.54 4.62 -4.63
CA ALA A 16 -4.33 4.90 -5.40
C ALA A 16 -4.57 5.93 -6.51
N TRP A 17 -5.68 5.79 -7.23
CA TRP A 17 -6.10 6.75 -8.26
C TRP A 17 -6.39 8.13 -7.69
N LEU A 18 -7.06 8.21 -6.54
CA LEU A 18 -7.30 9.48 -5.84
C LEU A 18 -5.99 10.14 -5.43
N SER A 19 -4.99 9.40 -4.93
CA SER A 19 -3.66 9.93 -4.65
C SER A 19 -3.02 10.50 -5.91
N TYR A 20 -3.06 9.76 -7.01
CA TYR A 20 -2.55 10.19 -8.31
C TYR A 20 -3.18 11.52 -8.75
N CYS A 21 -4.51 11.60 -8.76
CA CYS A 21 -5.25 12.79 -9.16
C CYS A 21 -4.94 14.03 -8.28
N ASN A 22 -4.57 13.81 -7.02
CA ASN A 22 -4.19 14.87 -6.08
C ASN A 22 -2.67 15.12 -6.03
N GLY A 23 -1.90 14.57 -6.98
CA GLY A 23 -0.47 14.83 -7.10
C GLY A 23 0.41 14.12 -6.07
N SER A 24 -0.12 13.10 -5.37
CA SER A 24 0.65 12.21 -4.48
C SER A 24 0.93 10.86 -5.13
N PHE A 25 1.89 10.10 -4.57
CA PHE A 25 2.22 8.76 -5.10
C PHE A 25 0.95 7.89 -5.19
N PRO A 26 0.73 7.19 -6.32
CA PRO A 26 -0.48 6.39 -6.55
C PRO A 26 -0.47 5.10 -5.73
N ILE A 27 -0.58 5.24 -4.41
CA ILE A 27 -0.63 4.13 -3.47
C ILE A 27 -1.89 4.25 -2.64
N GLY A 28 -2.66 3.16 -2.56
CA GLY A 28 -3.86 3.04 -1.77
C GLY A 28 -3.80 1.83 -0.84
N ALA A 29 -4.45 1.94 0.30
CA ALA A 29 -4.59 0.87 1.26
C ALA A 29 -6.02 0.77 1.80
N VAL A 30 -6.44 -0.46 2.13
CA VAL A 30 -7.75 -0.76 2.66
C VAL A 30 -7.61 -1.78 3.79
N ILE A 31 -8.40 -1.63 4.85
CA ILE A 31 -8.48 -2.61 5.92
C ILE A 31 -9.89 -3.18 5.93
N VAL A 32 -9.98 -4.51 5.99
CA VAL A 32 -11.23 -5.24 6.13
C VAL A 32 -11.29 -5.97 7.47
N ASP A 33 -12.49 -6.16 7.98
CA ASP A 33 -12.74 -6.98 9.18
C ASP A 33 -12.76 -8.49 8.85
N GLY A 34 -12.88 -9.33 9.86
CA GLY A 34 -12.97 -10.78 9.70
C GLY A 34 -14.19 -11.26 8.91
N SER A 35 -15.18 -10.39 8.66
CA SER A 35 -16.35 -10.65 7.81
C SER A 35 -16.14 -10.16 6.36
N GLY A 36 -14.98 -9.55 6.05
CA GLY A 36 -14.67 -9.01 4.73
C GLY A 36 -15.26 -7.62 4.45
N ASN A 37 -15.80 -6.92 5.46
CA ASN A 37 -16.28 -5.56 5.29
C ASN A 37 -15.12 -4.58 5.34
N ILE A 38 -15.14 -3.59 4.44
CA ILE A 38 -14.17 -2.49 4.47
C ILE A 38 -14.48 -1.59 5.67
N ILE A 39 -13.55 -1.53 6.63
CA ILE A 39 -13.67 -0.72 7.84
C ILE A 39 -12.79 0.53 7.80
N SER A 40 -11.77 0.54 6.96
CA SER A 40 -10.89 1.72 6.78
C SER A 40 -10.29 1.76 5.39
N LYS A 41 -9.96 2.98 4.95
CA LYS A 41 -9.31 3.27 3.67
C LYS A 41 -8.28 4.37 3.88
N GLY A 42 -7.14 4.24 3.21
CA GLY A 42 -6.10 5.24 3.21
C GLY A 42 -5.50 5.41 1.82
N ARG A 43 -4.97 6.58 1.56
CA ARG A 43 -4.24 6.90 0.34
C ARG A 43 -2.95 7.64 0.69
N ASN A 44 -1.98 7.62 -0.19
CA ASN A 44 -0.77 8.41 -0.03
C ASN A 44 -1.10 9.90 -0.20
N THR A 45 -0.63 10.72 0.73
CA THR A 45 -0.90 12.16 0.79
C THR A 45 0.38 12.97 1.08
N VAL A 46 1.54 12.40 0.71
CA VAL A 46 2.85 12.98 1.01
C VAL A 46 2.99 14.40 0.47
N TYR A 47 2.39 14.70 -0.67
CA TYR A 47 2.49 16.02 -1.33
C TYR A 47 1.22 16.88 -1.22
N GLU A 48 0.22 16.41 -0.50
CA GLU A 48 -1.02 17.16 -0.30
C GLU A 48 -0.93 18.06 0.92
N THR A 49 -1.58 19.23 0.88
CA THR A 49 -1.59 20.20 1.98
C THR A 49 -2.84 20.11 2.83
N GLU A 50 -3.89 19.47 2.32
CA GLU A 50 -5.17 19.28 3.00
C GLU A 50 -5.63 17.83 2.87
N VAL A 51 -6.18 17.28 3.94
CA VAL A 51 -6.73 15.92 3.97
C VAL A 51 -7.94 15.84 4.89
N MET A 52 -8.63 14.69 4.83
CA MET A 52 -9.76 14.41 5.72
C MET A 52 -9.31 14.25 7.18
N PRO A 53 -10.22 14.45 8.15
CA PRO A 53 -9.93 14.16 9.56
C PRO A 53 -9.35 12.75 9.75
N ASN A 54 -8.41 12.63 10.69
CA ASN A 54 -7.67 11.40 10.98
C ASN A 54 -6.75 10.91 9.84
N GLU A 55 -6.35 11.80 8.95
CA GLU A 55 -5.27 11.58 8.00
C GLU A 55 -4.10 12.51 8.30
N ILE A 56 -2.91 12.13 7.85
CA ILE A 56 -1.73 13.00 7.84
C ILE A 56 -1.37 13.33 6.39
N CYS A 57 -0.87 14.54 6.15
CA CYS A 57 -0.43 15.00 4.82
C CYS A 57 0.84 15.84 4.92
N ASN A 58 1.38 16.26 3.78
CA ASN A 58 2.59 17.09 3.69
C ASN A 58 3.73 16.57 4.58
N ASN A 59 3.87 15.26 4.63
CA ASN A 59 4.83 14.58 5.49
C ASN A 59 5.32 13.29 4.82
N LYS A 60 6.62 13.00 4.94
CA LYS A 60 7.23 11.80 4.34
C LYS A 60 6.66 10.47 4.84
N ILE A 61 5.97 10.47 5.98
CA ILE A 61 5.30 9.28 6.52
C ILE A 61 3.79 9.22 6.19
N ALA A 62 3.27 10.14 5.39
CA ALA A 62 1.87 10.18 4.98
C ALA A 62 1.54 9.09 3.93
N HIS A 63 1.86 7.86 4.28
CA HIS A 63 1.65 6.68 3.45
C HIS A 63 0.21 6.16 3.55
N ALA A 64 -0.23 5.46 2.52
CA ALA A 64 -1.60 4.94 2.44
C ALA A 64 -1.97 4.02 3.61
N GLU A 65 -1.06 3.11 3.97
CA GLU A 65 -1.25 2.18 5.08
C GLU A 65 -1.36 2.92 6.42
N ILE A 66 -0.53 3.94 6.63
CA ILE A 66 -0.57 4.78 7.84
C ILE A 66 -1.93 5.48 7.92
N ASN A 67 -2.36 6.13 6.84
CA ASN A 67 -3.65 6.82 6.79
C ASN A 67 -4.85 5.86 6.95
N ALA A 68 -4.73 4.61 6.51
CA ALA A 68 -5.74 3.59 6.79
C ALA A 68 -5.76 3.19 8.28
N ILE A 69 -4.59 2.97 8.89
CA ILE A 69 -4.46 2.55 10.29
C ILE A 69 -4.97 3.63 11.26
N LEU A 70 -4.71 4.91 11.00
CA LEU A 70 -5.13 6.02 11.85
C LEU A 70 -6.66 6.13 12.02
N LYS A 71 -7.42 5.57 11.10
CA LYS A 71 -8.89 5.58 11.13
C LYS A 71 -9.52 4.39 11.85
N ILE A 72 -8.72 3.42 12.29
CA ILE A 72 -9.24 2.28 13.06
C ILE A 72 -9.55 2.74 14.48
N ASN A 73 -10.72 2.35 15.00
CA ASN A 73 -11.13 2.66 16.36
C ASN A 73 -10.18 1.99 17.37
N ASN A 74 -9.52 2.77 18.22
CA ASN A 74 -8.58 2.29 19.24
C ASN A 74 -9.22 1.46 20.37
N LEU A 75 -10.55 1.47 20.49
CA LEU A 75 -11.28 0.70 21.50
C LEU A 75 -11.41 -0.78 21.15
N GLU A 76 -11.10 -1.18 19.92
CA GLU A 76 -11.13 -2.58 19.52
C GLU A 76 -9.95 -3.37 20.10
N THR A 77 -10.27 -4.59 20.56
CA THR A 77 -9.27 -5.45 21.19
C THR A 77 -8.25 -6.00 20.17
N ASN A 78 -7.05 -6.31 20.65
CA ASN A 78 -6.04 -6.99 19.84
C ASN A 78 -6.52 -8.36 19.29
N THR A 79 -7.49 -8.99 19.91
CA THR A 79 -8.06 -10.26 19.46
C THR A 79 -8.86 -10.06 18.17
N THR A 80 -9.73 -9.06 18.13
CA THR A 80 -10.52 -8.70 16.96
C THR A 80 -9.61 -8.28 15.79
N ARG A 81 -8.57 -7.50 16.05
CA ARG A 81 -7.66 -7.00 15.02
C ARG A 81 -6.78 -8.06 14.37
N LYS A 82 -6.59 -9.22 14.98
CA LYS A 82 -5.88 -10.35 14.36
C LYS A 82 -6.63 -10.93 13.15
N GLU A 83 -7.94 -10.71 13.08
CA GLU A 83 -8.80 -11.14 11.98
C GLU A 83 -8.87 -10.09 10.87
N TYR A 84 -8.28 -8.90 11.10
CA TYR A 84 -8.25 -7.87 10.08
C TYR A 84 -7.21 -8.17 9.01
N GLU A 85 -7.57 -7.86 7.78
CA GLU A 85 -6.69 -7.97 6.61
C GLU A 85 -6.42 -6.58 6.05
N LEU A 86 -5.15 -6.28 5.82
CA LEU A 86 -4.75 -5.06 5.14
C LEU A 86 -4.40 -5.39 3.69
N TYR A 87 -4.99 -4.66 2.77
CA TYR A 87 -4.69 -4.65 1.35
C TYR A 87 -3.93 -3.36 1.01
N SER A 88 -2.82 -3.47 0.28
CA SER A 88 -2.06 -2.33 -0.22
C SER A 88 -1.72 -2.53 -1.70
N THR A 89 -1.77 -1.46 -2.49
CA THR A 89 -1.37 -1.54 -3.91
C THR A 89 0.13 -1.72 -4.09
N MET A 90 0.93 -1.45 -3.06
CA MET A 90 2.38 -1.65 -3.05
C MET A 90 2.82 -2.46 -1.83
N GLU A 91 3.93 -3.20 -1.92
CA GLU A 91 4.51 -3.88 -0.77
C GLU A 91 4.82 -2.88 0.35
N PRO A 92 4.33 -3.09 1.59
CA PRO A 92 4.59 -2.19 2.69
C PRO A 92 6.08 -1.99 2.97
N CYS A 93 6.51 -0.74 3.08
CA CYS A 93 7.86 -0.36 3.47
C CYS A 93 8.11 -0.65 4.97
N PRO A 94 9.35 -0.52 5.51
CA PRO A 94 9.65 -0.81 6.93
C PRO A 94 8.76 -0.05 7.91
N LEU A 95 8.45 1.23 7.64
CA LEU A 95 7.55 2.03 8.47
C LEU A 95 6.15 1.42 8.48
N CYS A 96 5.56 1.17 7.30
CA CYS A 96 4.20 0.66 7.17
C CYS A 96 4.08 -0.77 7.72
N PHE A 97 5.06 -1.63 7.44
CA PHE A 97 5.09 -2.98 8.00
C PHE A 97 5.12 -2.95 9.52
N GLY A 98 5.98 -2.12 10.11
CA GLY A 98 6.03 -1.92 11.56
C GLY A 98 4.70 -1.42 12.14
N ALA A 99 4.09 -0.41 11.51
CA ALA A 99 2.80 0.13 11.93
C ALA A 99 1.68 -0.92 11.86
N ILE A 100 1.62 -1.73 10.79
CA ILE A 100 0.66 -2.83 10.63
C ILE A 100 0.82 -3.84 11.78
N VAL A 101 2.04 -4.28 12.06
CA VAL A 101 2.32 -5.21 13.17
C VAL A 101 1.90 -4.62 14.52
N MET A 102 2.26 -3.37 14.78
CA MET A 102 1.96 -2.68 16.05
C MET A 102 0.48 -2.37 16.21
N SER A 103 -0.27 -2.15 15.11
CA SER A 103 -1.73 -1.97 15.15
C SER A 103 -2.52 -3.25 15.48
N GLY A 104 -1.88 -4.42 15.50
CA GLY A 104 -2.51 -5.70 15.79
C GLY A 104 -2.95 -6.50 14.56
N ILE A 105 -2.89 -5.94 13.35
CA ILE A 105 -3.21 -6.63 12.10
C ILE A 105 -2.17 -7.72 11.81
N ARG A 106 -2.62 -8.87 11.29
CA ARG A 106 -1.75 -10.04 11.06
C ARG A 106 -1.77 -10.57 9.63
N ILE A 107 -2.65 -10.06 8.79
CA ILE A 107 -2.83 -10.51 7.41
C ILE A 107 -2.59 -9.33 6.48
N ILE A 108 -1.66 -9.50 5.54
CA ILE A 108 -1.27 -8.47 4.56
C ILE A 108 -1.42 -9.05 3.16
N HIS A 109 -2.09 -8.29 2.29
CA HIS A 109 -2.14 -8.54 0.86
C HIS A 109 -1.55 -7.32 0.14
N TYR A 110 -0.60 -7.54 -0.78
CA TYR A 110 -0.07 -6.45 -1.59
C TYR A 110 -0.09 -6.79 -3.08
N ALA A 111 -0.37 -5.78 -3.92
CA ALA A 111 -0.49 -5.96 -5.36
C ALA A 111 0.89 -6.05 -6.03
N ALA A 112 1.77 -5.10 -5.78
CA ALA A 112 3.06 -4.98 -6.42
C ALA A 112 4.21 -5.12 -5.41
N ARG A 113 5.25 -5.86 -5.80
CA ARG A 113 6.49 -5.97 -5.02
C ARG A 113 7.30 -4.69 -5.14
N ASP A 114 8.03 -4.35 -4.07
CA ASP A 114 9.03 -3.29 -4.09
C ASP A 114 10.37 -3.86 -3.59
N LYS A 115 11.25 -4.25 -4.50
CA LYS A 115 12.56 -4.84 -4.14
C LYS A 115 13.47 -3.85 -3.43
N MET A 116 13.25 -2.54 -3.62
CA MET A 116 14.11 -1.51 -3.05
C MET A 116 13.71 -1.18 -1.60
N VAL A 117 12.42 -1.03 -1.33
CA VAL A 117 11.94 -0.57 -0.02
C VAL A 117 10.87 -1.46 0.60
N GLY A 118 10.43 -2.51 -0.08
CA GLY A 118 9.49 -3.50 0.47
C GLY A 118 10.09 -4.23 1.66
N ALA A 119 9.30 -4.46 2.70
CA ALA A 119 9.80 -4.93 3.98
C ALA A 119 8.98 -6.08 4.61
N THR A 120 8.18 -6.78 3.81
CA THR A 120 7.39 -7.92 4.32
C THR A 120 8.24 -9.08 4.82
N ASN A 121 9.51 -9.19 4.36
CA ASN A 121 10.50 -10.12 4.86
C ASN A 121 10.93 -9.85 6.31
N LEU A 122 10.70 -8.66 6.85
CA LEU A 122 10.97 -8.35 8.26
C LEU A 122 10.14 -9.21 9.22
N LYS A 123 9.07 -9.88 8.76
CA LYS A 123 8.32 -10.84 9.58
C LYS A 123 9.21 -11.91 10.22
N ASP A 124 10.34 -12.21 9.59
CA ASP A 124 11.33 -13.20 10.05
C ASP A 124 12.55 -12.54 10.74
N GLY A 125 12.54 -11.21 10.91
CA GLY A 125 13.71 -10.41 11.29
C GLY A 125 14.17 -10.57 12.76
N ASN A 126 13.23 -10.81 13.68
CA ASN A 126 13.56 -11.05 15.10
C ASN A 126 12.44 -11.85 15.79
N THR A 127 12.71 -12.30 17.02
CA THR A 127 11.78 -13.14 17.80
C THR A 127 10.43 -12.48 18.05
N TYR A 128 10.39 -11.15 18.23
CA TYR A 128 9.13 -10.42 18.41
C TYR A 128 8.26 -10.49 17.16
N LEU A 129 8.83 -10.22 15.99
CA LEU A 129 8.12 -10.24 14.71
C LEU A 129 7.70 -11.66 14.33
N GLN A 130 8.58 -12.65 14.51
CA GLN A 130 8.29 -14.07 14.29
C GLN A 130 7.10 -14.52 15.14
N GLY A 131 7.04 -14.12 16.43
CA GLY A 131 5.94 -14.41 17.33
C GLY A 131 4.59 -13.78 16.94
N LYS A 132 4.58 -12.83 15.97
CA LYS A 132 3.33 -12.25 15.47
C LYS A 132 2.62 -13.12 14.43
N ASN A 133 3.30 -14.12 13.85
CA ASN A 133 2.74 -15.06 12.87
C ASN A 133 2.07 -14.34 11.69
N MET A 134 2.77 -13.36 11.12
CA MET A 134 2.26 -12.56 10.00
C MET A 134 2.00 -13.43 8.77
N LYS A 135 0.82 -13.31 8.20
CA LYS A 135 0.45 -13.92 6.92
C LYS A 135 0.58 -12.85 5.83
N VAL A 136 1.39 -13.14 4.82
CA VAL A 136 1.67 -12.20 3.73
C VAL A 136 1.36 -12.88 2.40
N SER A 137 0.59 -12.22 1.56
CA SER A 137 0.21 -12.65 0.20
C SER A 137 0.52 -11.54 -0.80
N GLY A 138 1.26 -11.87 -1.83
CA GLY A 138 1.67 -10.99 -2.93
C GLY A 138 3.04 -11.38 -3.48
N PRO A 139 3.47 -10.80 -4.62
CA PRO A 139 2.69 -9.90 -5.45
C PRO A 139 1.59 -10.61 -6.25
N HIS A 140 0.61 -9.85 -6.75
CA HIS A 140 -0.42 -10.32 -7.67
C HIS A 140 -0.13 -9.79 -9.08
N ARG A 141 0.38 -10.65 -9.97
CA ARG A 141 1.00 -10.27 -11.25
C ARG A 141 0.21 -9.25 -12.08
N GLU A 142 -1.09 -9.42 -12.26
CA GLU A 142 -1.90 -8.49 -13.05
C GLU A 142 -2.05 -7.12 -12.36
N LEU A 143 -2.23 -7.13 -11.05
CA LEU A 143 -2.34 -5.91 -10.25
C LEU A 143 -1.01 -5.20 -10.12
N GLU A 144 0.09 -5.94 -10.07
CA GLU A 144 1.45 -5.42 -10.09
C GLU A 144 1.72 -4.60 -11.34
N ILE A 145 1.31 -5.10 -12.52
CA ILE A 145 1.44 -4.37 -13.79
C ILE A 145 0.69 -3.04 -13.69
N VAL A 146 -0.57 -3.05 -13.24
CA VAL A 146 -1.39 -1.83 -13.10
C VAL A 146 -0.72 -0.83 -12.15
N GLN A 147 -0.21 -1.31 -11.01
CA GLN A 147 0.46 -0.45 -10.03
C GLN A 147 1.73 0.20 -10.61
N PHE A 148 2.55 -0.57 -11.35
CA PHE A 148 3.75 -0.01 -11.97
C PHE A 148 3.45 0.92 -13.13
N VAL A 149 2.37 0.72 -13.88
CA VAL A 149 1.89 1.69 -14.89
C VAL A 149 1.59 3.03 -14.22
N LEU A 150 0.75 3.06 -13.19
CA LEU A 150 0.38 4.28 -12.47
C LEU A 150 1.60 4.96 -11.84
N LYS A 151 2.50 4.19 -11.23
CA LYS A 151 3.70 4.70 -10.56
C LYS A 151 4.70 5.30 -11.56
N THR A 152 4.84 4.69 -12.74
CA THR A 152 5.74 5.16 -13.81
C THR A 152 5.23 6.47 -14.39
N ASP A 153 3.96 6.51 -14.79
CA ASP A 153 3.34 7.71 -15.35
C ASP A 153 3.41 8.89 -14.36
N PHE A 154 3.13 8.61 -13.08
CA PHE A 154 3.22 9.62 -12.02
C PHE A 154 4.61 10.26 -11.92
N VAL A 155 5.70 9.48 -11.92
CA VAL A 155 7.04 10.02 -11.75
C VAL A 155 7.52 10.73 -13.02
N LEU A 156 7.16 10.24 -14.21
CA LEU A 156 7.45 10.90 -15.47
C LEU A 156 6.77 12.28 -15.56
N GLY A 157 5.52 12.39 -15.13
CA GLY A 157 4.78 13.64 -15.09
C GLY A 157 5.36 14.70 -14.15
N ARG A 158 6.22 14.33 -13.19
CA ARG A 158 6.87 15.26 -12.26
C ARG A 158 8.19 15.86 -12.78
N GLY A 159 8.71 15.40 -13.92
CA GLY A 159 9.88 16.01 -14.60
C GLY A 159 11.21 15.90 -13.84
N HIS A 160 11.33 14.99 -12.87
CA HIS A 160 12.60 14.71 -12.19
C HIS A 160 13.47 13.75 -13.01
N ASP A 161 14.77 13.68 -12.71
CA ASP A 161 15.65 12.62 -13.21
C ASP A 161 15.18 11.28 -12.65
N VAL A 162 14.30 10.65 -13.40
CA VAL A 162 13.61 9.41 -13.01
C VAL A 162 14.28 8.17 -13.59
N ASP A 163 15.24 8.31 -14.49
CA ASP A 163 15.83 7.18 -15.22
C ASP A 163 16.42 6.14 -14.28
N ARG A 164 17.17 6.56 -13.26
CA ARG A 164 17.73 5.65 -12.26
C ARG A 164 16.64 4.93 -11.47
N LEU A 165 15.56 5.61 -11.14
CA LEU A 165 14.43 5.05 -10.43
C LEU A 165 13.69 4.02 -11.29
N LEU A 166 13.41 4.36 -12.55
CA LEU A 166 12.76 3.47 -13.51
C LEU A 166 13.60 2.23 -13.80
N GLN A 167 14.92 2.36 -13.93
CA GLN A 167 15.83 1.21 -14.07
C GLN A 167 15.73 0.23 -12.89
N THR A 168 15.58 0.75 -11.67
CA THR A 168 15.38 -0.10 -10.50
C THR A 168 14.04 -0.84 -10.59
N TRP A 169 12.98 -0.16 -10.96
CA TRP A 169 11.64 -0.75 -11.08
C TRP A 169 11.48 -1.68 -12.29
N GLU A 170 12.27 -1.51 -13.35
CA GLU A 170 12.31 -2.45 -14.48
C GLU A 170 12.72 -3.87 -14.05
N GLN A 171 13.50 -4.00 -12.97
CA GLN A 171 13.83 -5.29 -12.38
C GLN A 171 12.63 -5.94 -11.67
N ASP A 172 11.65 -5.13 -11.23
CA ASP A 172 10.44 -5.62 -10.57
C ASP A 172 9.37 -5.98 -11.61
N CYS A 173 9.00 -5.04 -12.46
CA CYS A 173 7.91 -5.20 -13.41
C CYS A 173 8.21 -4.51 -14.77
N PRO A 174 9.03 -5.12 -15.65
CA PRO A 174 9.41 -4.51 -16.93
C PRO A 174 8.21 -4.18 -17.81
N ILE A 175 7.17 -5.02 -17.78
CA ILE A 175 5.93 -4.80 -18.56
C ILE A 175 5.19 -3.55 -18.08
N GLY A 176 5.04 -3.37 -16.78
CA GLY A 176 4.37 -2.19 -16.21
C GLY A 176 5.10 -0.89 -16.54
N ILE A 177 6.44 -0.91 -16.44
CA ILE A 177 7.27 0.24 -16.80
C ILE A 177 7.15 0.58 -18.30
N ALA A 178 7.24 -0.42 -19.17
CA ALA A 178 7.13 -0.22 -20.62
C ALA A 178 5.77 0.35 -21.06
N ILE A 179 4.69 -0.02 -20.37
CA ILE A 179 3.36 0.53 -20.62
C ILE A 179 3.25 1.96 -20.08
N GLY A 180 3.71 2.21 -18.85
CA GLY A 180 3.63 3.52 -18.20
C GLY A 180 4.50 4.61 -18.86
N ARG A 181 5.46 4.23 -19.71
CA ARG A 181 6.27 5.17 -20.52
C ARG A 181 5.58 5.64 -21.83
N LYS A 182 4.43 5.10 -22.20
CA LYS A 182 3.69 5.44 -23.43
C LYS A 182 2.67 6.54 -23.21
#